data_496db2035de558b16b3ec95cc20efa14
#
_entry.id   496db2035de558b16b3ec95cc20efa14
#
_cell.length_a   1.000
_cell.length_b   1.000
_cell.length_c   1.000
_cell.angle_alpha   90.00
_cell.angle_beta   90.00
_cell.angle_gamma   90.00
#
_symmetry.space_group_name_H-M   'P 1'
#
loop_
_entity.id
_entity.type
_entity.pdbx_description
1 polymer ?
#
loop_
_entity_poly.entity_id
_entity_poly.type
_entity_poly.pdbx_seq_one_letter_code
_entity_poly.pdbx_strand_id
1 'polypeptide(L)'
;MQQQSGWKGALKRKLFGWCYALFQDAEQDRAALEQQLAAAQQENAALSAQLQQLRQDFEQACVNLRNNNSMLANHQGDIDCCKMQLRQMERKLAAAPAVSAAAPADTAAPVPAASPAEAPRQAYDTIEYFDFENHFRGSVEHIKEVQRQYLPYFQGKQHVLDIGCGRGEFLSLMQEEQIPAEGIDLYQPYVDYCNLKGLRAVCGDGTAYLAQLSAVDGIFLGQVVEHMTPEQILALCRTAYDKLEDGGCLVIETPNPTSLSIYTNAFYIDPSHVKPVHPLTMQYYLEKAGFSDTTLIFTENSRPAQSIPPLRCDAENLEEFNRAMKAVSNMLYDSQDYAIVAVKKG
;
A
#
# COMPACT_ATOMS: atom_id res chain seq x y z
N MET A 1 68.43 78.87 -14.05
CA MET A 1 67.10 78.38 -13.68
C MET A 1 66.31 77.58 -14.78
N GLN A 2 66.91 77.27 -15.95
CA GLN A 2 66.20 76.56 -17.05
C GLN A 2 66.40 75.02 -17.08
N GLN A 3 67.33 74.44 -16.34
CA GLN A 3 67.55 72.96 -16.35
C GLN A 3 66.66 72.15 -15.42
N GLN A 4 66.01 72.78 -14.41
CA GLN A 4 65.10 72.04 -13.47
C GLN A 4 63.69 71.79 -14.03
N SER A 5 63.24 72.52 -15.05
CA SER A 5 61.89 72.31 -15.64
C SER A 5 61.82 71.11 -16.59
N GLY A 6 62.92 70.77 -17.27
CA GLY A 6 62.96 69.64 -18.20
C GLY A 6 62.90 68.27 -17.49
N TRP A 7 63.52 68.14 -16.32
CA TRP A 7 63.55 66.85 -15.60
C TRP A 7 62.21 66.49 -14.94
N LYS A 8 61.51 67.49 -14.38
CA LYS A 8 60.15 67.29 -13.87
C LYS A 8 59.11 66.87 -14.94
N GLY A 9 59.24 67.43 -16.12
CA GLY A 9 58.39 67.08 -17.28
C GLY A 9 58.70 65.72 -17.84
N ALA A 10 59.95 65.26 -17.83
CA ALA A 10 60.33 63.89 -18.25
C ALA A 10 59.89 62.82 -17.23
N LEU A 11 60.03 63.14 -15.94
CA LEU A 11 59.55 62.22 -14.87
C LEU A 11 58.02 62.08 -14.85
N LYS A 12 57.29 63.18 -15.04
CA LYS A 12 55.83 63.14 -15.22
C LYS A 12 55.41 62.26 -16.39
N ARG A 13 56.03 62.40 -17.57
CA ARG A 13 55.74 61.60 -18.74
C ARG A 13 56.02 60.09 -18.55
N LYS A 14 57.16 59.78 -17.86
CA LYS A 14 57.46 58.37 -17.52
C LYS A 14 56.47 57.81 -16.51
N LEU A 15 56.09 58.57 -15.47
CA LEU A 15 55.09 58.11 -14.47
C LEU A 15 53.71 57.93 -15.11
N PHE A 16 53.26 58.86 -15.97
CA PHE A 16 51.99 58.71 -16.70
C PHE A 16 52.05 57.58 -17.65
N GLY A 17 53.15 57.33 -18.38
CA GLY A 17 53.28 56.15 -19.26
C GLY A 17 53.22 54.81 -18.48
N TRP A 18 53.85 54.75 -17.30
CA TRP A 18 53.84 53.60 -16.44
C TRP A 18 52.41 53.32 -15.83
N CYS A 19 51.76 54.38 -15.34
CA CYS A 19 50.39 54.28 -14.88
C CYS A 19 49.40 53.85 -15.98
N TYR A 20 49.60 54.36 -17.18
CA TYR A 20 48.79 53.99 -18.36
C TYR A 20 49.00 52.53 -18.76
N ALA A 21 50.25 52.03 -18.73
CA ALA A 21 50.54 50.63 -18.99
C ALA A 21 49.90 49.67 -17.94
N LEU A 22 50.03 50.03 -16.63
CA LEU A 22 49.38 49.28 -15.59
C LEU A 22 47.85 49.27 -15.72
N PHE A 23 47.24 50.34 -16.16
CA PHE A 23 45.79 50.41 -16.39
C PHE A 23 45.37 49.54 -17.56
N GLN A 24 46.14 49.52 -18.63
CA GLN A 24 45.89 48.64 -19.80
C GLN A 24 46.05 47.15 -19.44
N ASP A 25 47.09 46.80 -18.65
CA ASP A 25 47.30 45.43 -18.17
C ASP A 25 46.11 45.01 -17.26
N ALA A 26 45.66 45.86 -16.36
CA ALA A 26 44.51 45.59 -15.50
C ALA A 26 43.18 45.46 -16.27
N GLU A 27 43.00 46.24 -17.35
CA GLU A 27 41.83 46.08 -18.22
C GLU A 27 41.88 44.76 -19.01
N GLN A 28 43.06 44.32 -19.48
CA GLN A 28 43.24 43.04 -20.14
C GLN A 28 42.99 41.86 -19.19
N ASP A 29 43.54 41.92 -17.94
CA ASP A 29 43.30 40.90 -16.93
C ASP A 29 41.80 40.80 -16.54
N ARG A 30 41.14 41.95 -16.43
CA ARG A 30 39.70 42.02 -16.18
C ARG A 30 38.91 41.38 -17.33
N ALA A 31 39.22 41.69 -18.58
CA ALA A 31 38.54 41.09 -19.74
C ALA A 31 38.75 39.57 -19.81
N ALA A 32 39.96 39.10 -19.48
CA ALA A 32 40.25 37.66 -19.41
C ALA A 32 39.45 36.96 -18.31
N LEU A 33 39.35 37.59 -17.12
CA LEU A 33 38.53 37.06 -16.01
C LEU A 33 37.02 37.05 -16.34
N GLU A 34 36.51 38.09 -17.00
CA GLU A 34 35.11 38.14 -17.46
C GLU A 34 34.83 37.04 -18.48
N GLN A 35 35.76 36.75 -19.35
CA GLN A 35 35.64 35.64 -20.32
C GLN A 35 35.67 34.28 -19.61
N GLN A 36 36.54 34.06 -18.66
CA GLN A 36 36.60 32.84 -17.88
C GLN A 36 35.31 32.64 -17.06
N LEU A 37 34.77 33.69 -16.45
CA LEU A 37 33.52 33.65 -15.72
C LEU A 37 32.35 33.28 -16.62
N ALA A 38 32.27 33.87 -17.81
CA ALA A 38 31.23 33.54 -18.79
C ALA A 38 31.30 32.04 -19.25
N ALA A 39 32.51 31.54 -19.49
CA ALA A 39 32.73 30.13 -19.82
C ALA A 39 32.31 29.19 -18.69
N ALA A 40 32.68 29.49 -17.45
CA ALA A 40 32.29 28.71 -16.27
C ALA A 40 30.75 28.73 -16.04
N GLN A 41 30.12 29.86 -16.27
CA GLN A 41 28.65 29.98 -16.20
C GLN A 41 27.96 29.12 -17.26
N GLN A 42 28.50 29.11 -18.48
CA GLN A 42 27.97 28.27 -19.55
C GLN A 42 28.13 26.77 -19.26
N GLU A 43 29.27 26.37 -18.72
CA GLU A 43 29.53 24.98 -18.28
C GLU A 43 28.60 24.56 -17.17
N ASN A 44 28.40 25.42 -16.15
CA ASN A 44 27.44 25.15 -15.08
C ASN A 44 25.99 25.01 -15.57
N ALA A 45 25.60 25.82 -16.55
CA ALA A 45 24.27 25.68 -17.15
C ALA A 45 24.11 24.36 -17.90
N ALA A 46 25.15 23.93 -18.65
CA ALA A 46 25.16 22.65 -19.34
C ALA A 46 25.12 21.46 -18.37
N LEU A 47 25.90 21.49 -17.30
CA LEU A 47 25.90 20.48 -16.25
C LEU A 47 24.54 20.40 -15.53
N SER A 48 23.92 21.53 -15.25
CA SER A 48 22.58 21.58 -14.67
C SER A 48 21.53 20.93 -15.56
N ALA A 49 21.59 21.20 -16.87
CA ALA A 49 20.70 20.55 -17.84
C ALA A 49 20.92 19.04 -17.94
N GLN A 50 22.17 18.57 -17.90
CA GLN A 50 22.50 17.15 -17.90
C GLN A 50 22.00 16.44 -16.62
N LEU A 51 22.15 17.08 -15.46
CA LEU A 51 21.63 16.57 -14.18
C LEU A 51 20.11 16.45 -14.20
N GLN A 52 19.43 17.42 -14.77
CA GLN A 52 17.97 17.40 -14.90
C GLN A 52 17.52 16.26 -15.82
N GLN A 53 18.19 16.04 -16.96
CA GLN A 53 17.89 14.94 -17.84
C GLN A 53 18.13 13.59 -17.18
N LEU A 54 19.27 13.39 -16.52
CA LEU A 54 19.60 12.16 -15.82
C LEU A 54 18.58 11.82 -14.72
N ARG A 55 18.07 12.85 -14.02
CA ARG A 55 17.02 12.69 -13.03
C ARG A 55 15.71 12.21 -13.64
N GLN A 56 15.32 12.77 -14.79
CA GLN A 56 14.12 12.33 -15.52
C GLN A 56 14.27 10.88 -16.02
N ASP A 57 15.44 10.54 -16.57
CA ASP A 57 15.72 9.18 -17.05
C ASP A 57 15.68 8.16 -15.89
N PHE A 58 16.20 8.52 -14.73
CA PHE A 58 16.14 7.69 -13.54
C PHE A 58 14.71 7.51 -13.02
N GLU A 59 13.90 8.57 -12.97
CA GLU A 59 12.48 8.50 -12.60
C GLU A 59 11.70 7.59 -13.55
N GLN A 60 11.95 7.71 -14.86
CA GLN A 60 11.33 6.83 -15.86
C GLN A 60 11.77 5.38 -15.72
N ALA A 61 13.04 5.12 -15.43
CA ALA A 61 13.54 3.78 -15.18
C ALA A 61 12.88 3.15 -13.92
N CYS A 62 12.68 3.93 -12.88
CA CYS A 62 11.97 3.49 -11.66
C CYS A 62 10.51 3.11 -11.95
N VAL A 63 9.81 3.89 -12.79
CA VAL A 63 8.44 3.59 -13.22
C VAL A 63 8.41 2.28 -14.01
N ASN A 64 9.34 2.11 -14.97
CA ASN A 64 9.42 0.89 -15.77
C ASN A 64 9.72 -0.36 -14.92
N LEU A 65 10.60 -0.23 -13.91
CA LEU A 65 10.91 -1.30 -12.97
C LEU A 65 9.68 -1.71 -12.13
N ARG A 66 8.90 -0.74 -11.64
CA ARG A 66 7.66 -1.02 -10.90
C ARG A 66 6.64 -1.75 -11.79
N ASN A 67 6.46 -1.28 -13.02
CA ASN A 67 5.55 -1.91 -13.97
C ASN A 67 5.97 -3.34 -14.29
N ASN A 68 7.27 -3.59 -14.51
CA ASN A 68 7.79 -4.93 -14.77
C ASN A 68 7.63 -5.86 -13.57
N ASN A 69 7.86 -5.38 -12.35
CA ASN A 69 7.65 -6.16 -11.13
C ASN A 69 6.17 -6.49 -10.94
N SER A 70 5.27 -5.55 -11.23
CA SER A 70 3.83 -5.79 -11.20
C SER A 70 3.42 -6.86 -12.24
N MET A 71 3.95 -6.80 -13.47
CA MET A 71 3.69 -7.83 -14.49
C MET A 71 4.20 -9.21 -14.08
N LEU A 72 5.39 -9.30 -13.48
CA LEU A 72 5.94 -10.56 -12.98
C LEU A 72 5.10 -11.15 -11.84
N ALA A 73 4.61 -10.30 -10.94
CA ALA A 73 3.73 -10.72 -9.87
C ALA A 73 2.37 -11.23 -10.40
N ASN A 74 1.82 -10.57 -11.42
CA ASN A 74 0.60 -11.00 -12.08
C ASN A 74 0.80 -12.37 -12.77
N HIS A 75 1.89 -12.57 -13.49
CA HIS A 75 2.20 -13.87 -14.10
C HIS A 75 2.38 -14.99 -13.06
N GLN A 76 2.94 -14.70 -11.90
CA GLN A 76 3.01 -15.68 -10.81
C GLN A 76 1.61 -16.03 -10.29
N GLY A 77 0.73 -15.04 -10.14
CA GLY A 77 -0.69 -15.23 -9.81
C GLY A 77 -1.44 -16.10 -10.84
N ASP A 78 -1.23 -15.82 -12.13
CA ASP A 78 -1.80 -16.60 -13.23
C ASP A 78 -1.36 -18.08 -13.18
N ILE A 79 -0.06 -18.32 -12.94
CA ILE A 79 0.50 -19.66 -12.80
C ILE A 79 -0.15 -20.41 -11.62
N ASP A 80 -0.32 -19.74 -10.49
CA ASP A 80 -0.91 -20.33 -9.29
C ASP A 80 -2.42 -20.59 -9.48
N CYS A 81 -3.13 -19.69 -10.18
CA CYS A 81 -4.51 -19.90 -10.62
C CYS A 81 -4.64 -21.13 -11.52
N CYS A 82 -3.78 -21.28 -12.54
CA CYS A 82 -3.75 -22.44 -13.42
C CYS A 82 -3.50 -23.74 -12.65
N LYS A 83 -2.56 -23.74 -11.70
CA LYS A 83 -2.30 -24.92 -10.84
C LYS A 83 -3.53 -25.29 -10.00
N MET A 84 -4.25 -24.31 -9.49
CA MET A 84 -5.47 -24.53 -8.70
C MET A 84 -6.58 -25.12 -9.55
N GLN A 85 -6.83 -24.57 -10.74
CA GLN A 85 -7.81 -25.10 -11.69
C GLN A 85 -7.48 -26.53 -12.10
N LEU A 86 -6.22 -26.83 -12.38
CA LEU A 86 -5.77 -28.19 -12.70
C LEU A 86 -6.10 -29.18 -11.58
N ARG A 87 -5.81 -28.83 -10.34
CA ARG A 87 -6.13 -29.68 -9.18
C ARG A 87 -7.64 -29.82 -8.92
N GLN A 88 -8.43 -28.78 -9.20
CA GLN A 88 -9.88 -28.91 -9.14
C GLN A 88 -10.41 -29.89 -10.19
N MET A 89 -9.86 -29.83 -11.42
CA MET A 89 -10.20 -30.81 -12.47
C MET A 89 -9.80 -32.24 -12.08
N GLU A 90 -8.59 -32.42 -11.54
CA GLU A 90 -8.13 -33.74 -11.04
C GLU A 90 -9.04 -34.28 -9.95
N ARG A 91 -9.49 -33.45 -8.97
CA ARG A 91 -10.46 -33.87 -7.95
C ARG A 91 -11.82 -34.23 -8.53
N LYS A 92 -12.33 -33.43 -9.50
CA LYS A 92 -13.58 -33.75 -10.20
C LYS A 92 -13.46 -35.05 -10.98
N LEU A 93 -12.34 -35.31 -11.63
CA LEU A 93 -12.07 -36.53 -12.35
C LEU A 93 -11.97 -37.76 -11.41
N ALA A 94 -11.31 -37.59 -10.26
CA ALA A 94 -11.20 -38.65 -9.24
C ALA A 94 -12.53 -38.94 -8.53
N ALA A 95 -13.45 -37.96 -8.44
CA ALA A 95 -14.76 -38.10 -7.85
C ALA A 95 -15.82 -38.57 -8.84
N ALA A 96 -15.51 -38.60 -10.15
CA ALA A 96 -16.43 -39.12 -11.16
C ALA A 96 -16.67 -40.64 -10.94
N PRO A 97 -17.91 -41.10 -10.81
CA PRO A 97 -18.17 -42.52 -10.63
C PRO A 97 -17.64 -43.27 -11.86
N ALA A 98 -16.91 -44.36 -11.61
CA ALA A 98 -16.50 -45.26 -12.66
C ALA A 98 -17.75 -45.71 -13.44
N VAL A 99 -17.77 -45.44 -14.75
CA VAL A 99 -18.85 -45.85 -15.62
C VAL A 99 -18.86 -47.37 -15.64
N SER A 100 -19.62 -47.96 -14.73
CA SER A 100 -19.97 -49.39 -14.79
C SER A 100 -21.02 -49.56 -15.88
N ALA A 101 -20.65 -50.28 -16.91
CA ALA A 101 -21.60 -50.77 -17.91
C ALA A 101 -22.56 -51.74 -17.22
N ALA A 102 -23.76 -51.29 -16.87
CA ALA A 102 -24.85 -52.16 -16.42
C ALA A 102 -26.12 -51.78 -17.16
N ALA A 103 -26.80 -52.84 -17.56
CA ALA A 103 -27.96 -52.94 -18.40
C ALA A 103 -29.22 -52.18 -17.89
N PRO A 104 -30.26 -52.01 -18.74
CA PRO A 104 -31.42 -51.21 -18.45
C PRO A 104 -32.36 -51.85 -17.47
N ALA A 105 -32.80 -51.17 -16.45
CA ALA A 105 -33.97 -51.55 -15.66
C ALA A 105 -34.91 -50.33 -15.54
N ASP A 106 -36.09 -50.62 -16.03
CA ASP A 106 -37.34 -49.88 -15.94
C ASP A 106 -37.66 -49.47 -14.48
N THR A 107 -38.10 -48.22 -14.27
CA THR A 107 -39.26 -47.84 -13.47
C THR A 107 -39.16 -46.43 -12.87
N ALA A 108 -40.27 -45.70 -13.03
CA ALA A 108 -40.81 -44.61 -12.19
C ALA A 108 -39.90 -43.42 -11.84
N ALA A 109 -40.19 -42.30 -12.45
CA ALA A 109 -39.68 -40.98 -12.07
C ALA A 109 -40.11 -40.59 -10.65
N PRO A 110 -39.18 -40.20 -9.78
CA PRO A 110 -39.54 -39.47 -8.56
C PRO A 110 -39.75 -37.99 -8.88
N VAL A 111 -40.77 -37.40 -8.25
CA VAL A 111 -41.12 -36.00 -8.23
C VAL A 111 -39.88 -35.18 -7.80
N PRO A 112 -39.53 -34.08 -8.48
CA PRO A 112 -38.41 -33.26 -8.05
C PRO A 112 -38.70 -32.64 -6.68
N ALA A 113 -37.89 -32.98 -5.70
CA ALA A 113 -37.82 -32.25 -4.45
C ALA A 113 -37.42 -30.80 -4.75
N ALA A 114 -38.15 -29.84 -4.17
CA ALA A 114 -37.86 -28.42 -4.29
C ALA A 114 -36.38 -28.16 -3.99
N SER A 115 -35.67 -27.59 -4.95
CA SER A 115 -34.30 -27.07 -4.74
C SER A 115 -34.28 -26.17 -3.51
N PRO A 116 -33.28 -26.29 -2.65
CA PRO A 116 -33.05 -25.28 -1.62
C PRO A 116 -32.98 -23.90 -2.30
N ALA A 117 -33.67 -22.93 -1.74
CA ALA A 117 -33.60 -21.55 -2.21
C ALA A 117 -32.13 -21.18 -2.40
N GLU A 118 -31.73 -20.79 -3.62
CA GLU A 118 -30.39 -20.30 -3.91
C GLU A 118 -30.09 -19.15 -2.92
N ALA A 119 -29.04 -19.32 -2.14
CA ALA A 119 -28.48 -18.22 -1.36
C ALA A 119 -28.20 -17.05 -2.31
N PRO A 120 -28.40 -15.78 -1.90
CA PRO A 120 -28.15 -14.65 -2.77
C PRO A 120 -26.72 -14.75 -3.32
N ARG A 121 -26.60 -14.74 -4.66
CA ARG A 121 -25.31 -14.76 -5.35
C ARG A 121 -24.50 -13.58 -4.86
N GLN A 122 -23.37 -13.86 -4.24
CA GLN A 122 -22.44 -12.83 -3.81
C GLN A 122 -21.74 -12.25 -5.06
N ALA A 123 -21.20 -11.01 -4.94
CA ALA A 123 -20.46 -10.38 -6.05
C ALA A 123 -19.31 -11.26 -6.57
N TYR A 124 -18.79 -12.16 -5.74
CA TYR A 124 -17.77 -13.18 -6.05
C TYR A 124 -18.18 -14.21 -7.09
N ASP A 125 -19.48 -14.42 -7.31
CA ASP A 125 -19.98 -15.41 -8.29
C ASP A 125 -20.04 -14.86 -9.72
N THR A 126 -19.92 -13.54 -9.87
CA THR A 126 -20.10 -12.83 -11.15
C THR A 126 -18.80 -12.57 -11.88
N ILE A 127 -17.70 -12.44 -11.13
CA ILE A 127 -16.33 -12.28 -11.62
C ILE A 127 -15.46 -13.34 -10.97
N GLU A 128 -14.43 -13.81 -11.66
CA GLU A 128 -13.40 -14.63 -11.02
C GLU A 128 -12.59 -13.73 -10.04
N TYR A 129 -13.10 -13.62 -8.82
CA TYR A 129 -12.61 -12.64 -7.84
C TYR A 129 -11.15 -12.90 -7.46
N PHE A 130 -10.69 -14.15 -7.52
CA PHE A 130 -9.29 -14.49 -7.32
C PHE A 130 -8.37 -13.84 -8.37
N ASP A 131 -8.77 -13.86 -9.64
CA ASP A 131 -8.07 -13.23 -10.74
C ASP A 131 -8.12 -11.70 -10.62
N PHE A 132 -9.30 -11.17 -10.31
CA PHE A 132 -9.51 -9.74 -10.08
C PHE A 132 -8.58 -9.19 -8.98
N GLU A 133 -8.52 -9.85 -7.84
CA GLU A 133 -7.70 -9.40 -6.72
C GLU A 133 -6.19 -9.53 -7.04
N ASN A 134 -5.77 -10.60 -7.71
CA ASN A 134 -4.39 -10.72 -8.19
C ASN A 134 -3.98 -9.59 -9.13
N HIS A 135 -4.93 -9.09 -9.93
CA HIS A 135 -4.66 -7.99 -10.86
C HIS A 135 -4.45 -6.64 -10.15
N PHE A 136 -5.23 -6.34 -9.11
CA PHE A 136 -5.28 -5.01 -8.50
C PHE A 136 -4.56 -4.87 -7.16
N ARG A 137 -4.54 -5.92 -6.33
CA ARG A 137 -4.00 -5.87 -4.96
C ARG A 137 -2.47 -5.82 -4.88
N GLY A 138 -1.78 -6.18 -5.94
CA GLY A 138 -0.31 -6.27 -5.96
C GLY A 138 0.22 -7.65 -5.53
N SER A 139 1.56 -7.77 -5.42
CA SER A 139 2.17 -9.05 -5.11
C SER A 139 1.97 -9.47 -3.66
N VAL A 140 1.85 -10.77 -3.42
CA VAL A 140 1.77 -11.38 -2.07
C VAL A 140 2.92 -10.90 -1.18
N GLU A 141 4.14 -10.86 -1.73
CA GLU A 141 5.32 -10.42 -0.98
C GLU A 141 5.24 -8.95 -0.55
N HIS A 142 4.72 -8.09 -1.42
CA HIS A 142 4.52 -6.68 -1.08
C HIS A 142 3.50 -6.49 0.05
N ILE A 143 2.34 -7.16 -0.04
CA ILE A 143 1.31 -7.07 1.00
C ILE A 143 1.83 -7.64 2.33
N LYS A 144 2.51 -8.78 2.29
CA LYS A 144 3.16 -9.37 3.48
C LYS A 144 4.12 -8.39 4.15
N GLU A 145 4.95 -7.68 3.36
CA GLU A 145 5.88 -6.69 3.91
C GLU A 145 5.15 -5.48 4.53
N VAL A 146 4.05 -5.01 3.92
CA VAL A 146 3.20 -3.97 4.50
C VAL A 146 2.60 -4.45 5.84
N GLN A 147 2.11 -5.69 5.90
CA GLN A 147 1.50 -6.26 7.10
C GLN A 147 2.51 -6.53 8.23
N ARG A 148 3.82 -6.61 7.91
CA ARG A 148 4.88 -6.81 8.92
C ARG A 148 4.88 -5.75 10.03
N GLN A 149 4.37 -4.55 9.78
CA GLN A 149 4.20 -3.51 10.79
C GLN A 149 3.29 -3.92 11.96
N TYR A 150 2.41 -4.91 11.76
CA TYR A 150 1.49 -5.40 12.80
C TYR A 150 2.09 -6.54 13.62
N LEU A 151 3.21 -7.10 13.20
CA LEU A 151 3.86 -8.23 13.86
C LEU A 151 4.10 -8.04 15.38
N PRO A 152 4.50 -6.84 15.87
CA PRO A 152 4.71 -6.63 17.31
C PRO A 152 3.47 -6.92 18.17
N TYR A 153 2.26 -6.82 17.64
CA TYR A 153 1.02 -7.11 18.37
C TYR A 153 0.72 -8.59 18.49
N PHE A 154 1.35 -9.42 17.63
CA PHE A 154 1.12 -10.86 17.58
C PHE A 154 2.29 -11.69 18.15
N GLN A 155 3.40 -11.06 18.50
CA GLN A 155 4.53 -11.75 19.10
C GLN A 155 4.12 -12.45 20.42
N GLY A 156 4.47 -13.75 20.51
CA GLY A 156 4.16 -14.58 21.68
C GLY A 156 2.73 -15.10 21.76
N LYS A 157 1.87 -14.74 20.80
CA LYS A 157 0.49 -15.26 20.70
C LYS A 157 0.50 -16.73 20.30
N GLN A 158 -0.49 -17.48 20.77
CA GLN A 158 -0.60 -18.92 20.57
C GLN A 158 -1.79 -19.34 19.71
N HIS A 159 -2.76 -18.48 19.52
CA HIS A 159 -3.95 -18.73 18.72
C HIS A 159 -4.40 -17.46 17.99
N VAL A 160 -3.81 -17.22 16.84
CA VAL A 160 -4.14 -16.06 15.99
C VAL A 160 -5.14 -16.47 14.92
N LEU A 161 -6.23 -15.70 14.77
CA LEU A 161 -7.22 -15.87 13.74
C LEU A 161 -7.11 -14.73 12.71
N ASP A 162 -6.94 -15.09 11.43
CA ASP A 162 -6.96 -14.17 10.28
C ASP A 162 -8.33 -14.27 9.61
N ILE A 163 -9.18 -13.25 9.78
CA ILE A 163 -10.53 -13.21 9.22
C ILE A 163 -10.49 -12.50 7.88
N GLY A 164 -10.97 -13.17 6.81
CA GLY A 164 -10.80 -12.72 5.44
C GLY A 164 -9.36 -12.90 4.98
N CYS A 165 -8.83 -14.12 5.19
CA CYS A 165 -7.39 -14.38 4.98
C CYS A 165 -6.93 -14.30 3.52
N GLY A 166 -7.83 -14.23 2.54
CA GLY A 166 -7.53 -14.06 1.12
C GLY A 166 -6.46 -15.03 0.64
N ARG A 167 -5.40 -14.52 0.00
CA ARG A 167 -4.26 -15.30 -0.51
C ARG A 167 -3.28 -15.77 0.58
N GLY A 168 -3.56 -15.47 1.85
CA GLY A 168 -2.79 -15.91 3.02
C GLY A 168 -1.49 -15.16 3.25
N GLU A 169 -1.43 -13.88 2.92
CA GLU A 169 -0.26 -13.03 3.16
C GLU A 169 0.09 -12.95 4.64
N PHE A 170 -0.91 -12.64 5.47
CA PHE A 170 -0.73 -12.57 6.91
C PHE A 170 -0.44 -13.94 7.53
N LEU A 171 -1.12 -14.99 7.08
CA LEU A 171 -0.83 -16.36 7.53
C LEU A 171 0.60 -16.79 7.19
N SER A 172 1.10 -16.42 6.00
CA SER A 172 2.49 -16.69 5.60
C SER A 172 3.47 -15.94 6.51
N LEU A 173 3.17 -14.69 6.86
CA LEU A 173 3.97 -13.91 7.80
C LEU A 173 3.99 -14.56 9.19
N MET A 174 2.83 -15.00 9.70
CA MET A 174 2.75 -15.70 10.98
C MET A 174 3.56 -17.01 10.97
N GLN A 175 3.50 -17.76 9.87
CA GLN A 175 4.28 -19.00 9.70
C GLN A 175 5.79 -18.73 9.69
N GLU A 176 6.27 -17.70 9.00
CA GLU A 176 7.68 -17.28 8.99
C GLU A 176 8.19 -16.95 10.40
N GLU A 177 7.35 -16.27 11.20
CA GLU A 177 7.68 -15.87 12.57
C GLU A 177 7.35 -16.94 13.62
N GLN A 178 6.93 -18.12 13.17
CA GLN A 178 6.57 -19.28 14.03
C GLN A 178 5.45 -18.97 15.02
N ILE A 179 4.52 -18.09 14.65
CA ILE A 179 3.33 -17.74 15.42
C ILE A 179 2.17 -18.63 14.95
N PRO A 180 1.54 -19.41 15.82
CA PRO A 180 0.42 -20.27 15.44
C PRO A 180 -0.78 -19.45 14.98
N ALA A 181 -1.20 -19.65 13.72
CA ALA A 181 -2.31 -18.92 13.14
C ALA A 181 -3.18 -19.83 12.26
N GLU A 182 -4.46 -19.50 12.16
CA GLU A 182 -5.38 -20.07 11.19
C GLU A 182 -6.19 -18.97 10.51
N GLY A 183 -6.61 -19.22 9.26
CA GLY A 183 -7.38 -18.28 8.47
C GLY A 183 -8.81 -18.77 8.25
N ILE A 184 -9.70 -17.81 8.02
CA ILE A 184 -11.05 -18.08 7.52
C ILE A 184 -11.39 -17.11 6.41
N ASP A 185 -12.00 -17.61 5.33
CA ASP A 185 -12.46 -16.81 4.20
C ASP A 185 -13.78 -17.34 3.67
N LEU A 186 -14.64 -16.44 3.16
CA LEU A 186 -15.91 -16.81 2.51
C LEU A 186 -15.69 -17.47 1.15
N TYR A 187 -14.58 -17.18 0.50
CA TYR A 187 -14.30 -17.60 -0.86
C TYR A 187 -13.45 -18.86 -0.89
N GLN A 188 -14.08 -19.99 -1.24
CA GLN A 188 -13.43 -21.31 -1.24
C GLN A 188 -12.10 -21.37 -2.04
N PRO A 189 -11.93 -20.68 -3.20
CA PRO A 189 -10.66 -20.66 -3.91
C PRO A 189 -9.48 -20.11 -3.10
N TYR A 190 -9.69 -19.12 -2.22
CA TYR A 190 -8.64 -18.61 -1.33
C TYR A 190 -8.24 -19.64 -0.28
N VAL A 191 -9.23 -20.32 0.30
CA VAL A 191 -8.99 -21.39 1.28
C VAL A 191 -8.20 -22.53 0.64
N ASP A 192 -8.58 -22.95 -0.56
CA ASP A 192 -7.87 -23.98 -1.31
C ASP A 192 -6.42 -23.55 -1.61
N TYR A 193 -6.22 -22.29 -2.00
CA TYR A 193 -4.89 -21.73 -2.26
C TYR A 193 -4.01 -21.68 -1.00
N CYS A 194 -4.54 -21.22 0.14
CA CYS A 194 -3.83 -21.22 1.42
C CYS A 194 -3.42 -22.65 1.84
N ASN A 195 -4.36 -23.58 1.79
CA ASN A 195 -4.11 -24.98 2.16
C ASN A 195 -3.07 -25.65 1.23
N LEU A 196 -3.03 -25.26 -0.06
CA LEU A 196 -2.00 -25.72 -1.00
C LEU A 196 -0.59 -25.25 -0.64
N LYS A 197 -0.48 -24.07 -0.03
CA LYS A 197 0.79 -23.51 0.49
C LYS A 197 1.19 -24.08 1.85
N GLY A 198 0.37 -24.95 2.44
CA GLY A 198 0.59 -25.47 3.79
C GLY A 198 0.19 -24.50 4.89
N LEU A 199 -0.60 -23.46 4.55
CA LEU A 199 -1.24 -22.58 5.50
C LEU A 199 -2.57 -23.20 5.93
N ARG A 200 -2.94 -23.00 7.19
CA ARG A 200 -4.21 -23.51 7.70
C ARG A 200 -5.34 -22.51 7.45
N ALA A 201 -6.30 -22.87 6.60
CA ALA A 201 -7.45 -22.02 6.31
C ALA A 201 -8.76 -22.84 6.20
N VAL A 202 -9.88 -22.24 6.57
CA VAL A 202 -11.24 -22.81 6.59
C VAL A 202 -12.17 -21.90 5.80
N CYS A 203 -13.15 -22.50 5.06
CA CYS A 203 -14.14 -21.72 4.34
C CYS A 203 -15.39 -21.49 5.21
N GLY A 204 -15.78 -20.20 5.35
CA GLY A 204 -16.98 -19.86 6.10
C GLY A 204 -17.05 -18.39 6.50
N ASP A 205 -18.13 -18.02 7.19
CA ASP A 205 -18.30 -16.70 7.78
C ASP A 205 -17.39 -16.52 9.00
N GLY A 206 -16.53 -15.49 8.98
CA GLY A 206 -15.52 -15.26 10.01
C GLY A 206 -16.09 -14.98 11.39
N THR A 207 -17.22 -14.24 11.46
CA THR A 207 -17.89 -13.94 12.72
C THR A 207 -18.52 -15.20 13.33
N ALA A 208 -19.18 -15.99 12.49
CA ALA A 208 -19.77 -17.25 12.92
C ALA A 208 -18.73 -18.28 13.35
N TYR A 209 -17.61 -18.36 12.65
CA TYR A 209 -16.50 -19.24 12.99
C TYR A 209 -15.86 -18.82 14.33
N LEU A 210 -15.53 -17.53 14.49
CA LEU A 210 -14.99 -16.99 15.72
C LEU A 210 -15.90 -17.29 16.93
N ALA A 211 -17.21 -17.18 16.75
CA ALA A 211 -18.20 -17.48 17.80
C ALA A 211 -18.15 -18.94 18.27
N GLN A 212 -17.69 -19.89 17.44
CA GLN A 212 -17.58 -21.31 17.76
C GLN A 212 -16.27 -21.67 18.47
N LEU A 213 -15.23 -20.83 18.35
CA LEU A 213 -13.96 -21.06 19.06
C LEU A 213 -14.13 -20.88 20.56
N SER A 214 -13.28 -21.56 21.33
CA SER A 214 -13.26 -21.41 22.79
C SER A 214 -12.73 -20.04 23.21
N ALA A 215 -11.52 -19.70 22.72
CA ALA A 215 -10.86 -18.42 22.89
C ALA A 215 -9.76 -18.27 21.83
N VAL A 216 -9.32 -17.02 21.61
CA VAL A 216 -8.18 -16.65 20.79
C VAL A 216 -7.39 -15.54 21.48
N ASP A 217 -6.11 -15.37 21.19
CA ASP A 217 -5.29 -14.32 21.78
C ASP A 217 -4.86 -13.24 20.78
N GLY A 218 -5.13 -13.46 19.47
CA GLY A 218 -4.94 -12.48 18.43
C GLY A 218 -5.97 -12.62 17.31
N ILE A 219 -6.48 -11.50 16.80
CA ILE A 219 -7.39 -11.46 15.63
C ILE A 219 -6.86 -10.41 14.67
N PHE A 220 -6.74 -10.76 13.40
CA PHE A 220 -6.38 -9.85 12.32
C PHE A 220 -7.49 -9.80 11.27
N LEU A 221 -7.77 -8.59 10.77
CA LEU A 221 -8.59 -8.32 9.59
C LEU A 221 -7.86 -7.30 8.72
N GLY A 222 -7.50 -7.69 7.52
CA GLY A 222 -6.89 -6.80 6.54
C GLY A 222 -7.76 -6.65 5.32
N GLN A 223 -8.32 -5.46 5.09
CA GLN A 223 -9.18 -5.14 3.94
C GLN A 223 -10.46 -6.01 3.91
N VAL A 224 -11.22 -6.01 5.01
CA VAL A 224 -12.42 -6.84 5.18
C VAL A 224 -13.65 -6.00 5.55
N VAL A 225 -13.51 -5.06 6.46
CA VAL A 225 -14.67 -4.36 7.04
C VAL A 225 -15.37 -3.42 6.05
N GLU A 226 -14.70 -3.01 4.99
CA GLU A 226 -15.27 -2.24 3.87
C GLU A 226 -16.29 -3.02 3.04
N HIS A 227 -16.29 -4.35 3.14
CA HIS A 227 -17.25 -5.26 2.52
C HIS A 227 -18.46 -5.56 3.42
N MET A 228 -18.45 -5.07 4.66
CA MET A 228 -19.45 -5.38 5.69
C MET A 228 -20.44 -4.24 5.91
N THR A 229 -21.67 -4.59 6.32
CA THR A 229 -22.62 -3.59 6.82
C THR A 229 -22.24 -3.14 8.24
N PRO A 230 -22.72 -1.98 8.68
CA PRO A 230 -22.50 -1.49 10.05
C PRO A 230 -22.90 -2.49 11.14
N GLU A 231 -23.99 -3.21 10.93
CA GLU A 231 -24.49 -4.24 11.85
C GLU A 231 -23.55 -5.43 11.93
N GLN A 232 -23.00 -5.87 10.79
CA GLN A 232 -22.02 -6.96 10.73
C GLN A 232 -20.72 -6.57 11.43
N ILE A 233 -20.21 -5.35 11.20
CA ILE A 233 -19.00 -4.84 11.86
C ILE A 233 -19.20 -4.81 13.38
N LEU A 234 -20.33 -4.29 13.86
CA LEU A 234 -20.59 -4.24 15.30
C LEU A 234 -20.74 -5.64 15.93
N ALA A 235 -21.38 -6.57 15.20
CA ALA A 235 -21.49 -7.97 15.63
C ALA A 235 -20.11 -8.63 15.73
N LEU A 236 -19.27 -8.44 14.70
CA LEU A 236 -17.89 -8.91 14.69
C LEU A 236 -17.07 -8.35 15.87
N CYS A 237 -17.13 -7.03 16.11
CA CYS A 237 -16.40 -6.40 17.23
C CYS A 237 -16.83 -6.99 18.59
N ARG A 238 -18.13 -7.24 18.80
CA ARG A 238 -18.65 -7.86 20.03
C ARG A 238 -18.16 -9.30 20.18
N THR A 239 -18.28 -10.09 19.11
CA THR A 239 -17.80 -11.48 19.13
C THR A 239 -16.28 -11.53 19.37
N ALA A 240 -15.51 -10.62 18.78
CA ALA A 240 -14.07 -10.51 19.00
C ALA A 240 -13.77 -10.19 20.47
N TYR A 241 -14.50 -9.24 21.07
CA TYR A 241 -14.32 -8.92 22.51
C TYR A 241 -14.64 -10.12 23.40
N ASP A 242 -15.73 -10.84 23.13
CA ASP A 242 -16.14 -11.99 23.93
C ASP A 242 -15.12 -13.14 23.84
N LYS A 243 -14.53 -13.36 22.65
CA LYS A 243 -13.64 -14.50 22.37
C LYS A 243 -12.16 -14.24 22.58
N LEU A 244 -11.74 -12.99 22.61
CA LEU A 244 -10.36 -12.67 22.97
C LEU A 244 -10.07 -13.00 24.42
N GLU A 245 -8.89 -13.57 24.68
CA GLU A 245 -8.32 -13.69 26.02
C GLU A 245 -7.93 -12.33 26.57
N ASP A 246 -7.80 -12.22 27.89
CA ASP A 246 -7.28 -11.00 28.53
C ASP A 246 -5.86 -10.71 28.04
N GLY A 247 -5.59 -9.48 27.61
CA GLY A 247 -4.36 -9.10 26.92
C GLY A 247 -4.30 -9.50 25.45
N GLY A 248 -5.37 -10.15 24.93
CA GLY A 248 -5.51 -10.42 23.50
C GLY A 248 -5.76 -9.16 22.69
N CYS A 249 -5.39 -9.19 21.41
CA CYS A 249 -5.50 -8.03 20.52
C CYS A 249 -6.36 -8.33 19.28
N LEU A 250 -7.08 -7.29 18.84
CA LEU A 250 -7.78 -7.21 17.56
C LEU A 250 -7.12 -6.13 16.73
N VAL A 251 -6.65 -6.47 15.52
CA VAL A 251 -6.10 -5.52 14.54
C VAL A 251 -7.00 -5.50 13.33
N ILE A 252 -7.52 -4.34 12.97
CA ILE A 252 -8.36 -4.11 11.77
C ILE A 252 -7.67 -3.09 10.88
N GLU A 253 -7.28 -3.48 9.67
CA GLU A 253 -6.78 -2.58 8.63
C GLU A 253 -7.85 -2.44 7.53
N THR A 254 -8.07 -1.19 7.04
CA THR A 254 -9.09 -0.88 6.03
C THR A 254 -8.76 0.45 5.33
N PRO A 255 -9.32 0.72 4.13
CA PRO A 255 -9.10 1.98 3.44
C PRO A 255 -9.43 3.21 4.27
N ASN A 256 -8.59 4.23 4.17
CA ASN A 256 -8.68 5.47 4.95
C ASN A 256 -9.53 6.54 4.25
N PRO A 257 -10.81 6.74 4.64
CA PRO A 257 -11.68 7.74 4.02
C PRO A 257 -11.28 9.19 4.29
N THR A 258 -10.30 9.44 5.16
CA THR A 258 -9.79 10.80 5.41
C THR A 258 -8.78 11.25 4.35
N SER A 259 -8.26 10.31 3.52
CA SER A 259 -7.44 10.58 2.34
C SER A 259 -8.30 10.52 1.08
N LEU A 260 -8.48 11.64 0.37
CA LEU A 260 -9.39 11.69 -0.78
C LEU A 260 -8.90 10.85 -1.97
N SER A 261 -7.61 10.56 -2.07
CA SER A 261 -7.07 9.75 -3.17
C SER A 261 -7.56 8.30 -3.17
N ILE A 262 -8.07 7.74 -2.05
CA ILE A 262 -8.66 6.40 -2.05
C ILE A 262 -9.84 6.29 -3.01
N TYR A 263 -10.64 7.36 -3.14
CA TYR A 263 -11.84 7.38 -3.98
C TYR A 263 -11.52 7.44 -5.48
N THR A 264 -10.33 7.89 -5.84
CA THR A 264 -9.89 8.00 -7.24
C THR A 264 -9.07 6.80 -7.71
N ASN A 265 -8.46 6.05 -6.79
CA ASN A 265 -7.45 5.06 -7.16
C ASN A 265 -7.74 3.63 -6.69
N ALA A 266 -8.47 3.43 -5.59
CA ALA A 266 -8.54 2.10 -4.98
C ALA A 266 -9.97 1.70 -4.59
N PHE A 267 -10.69 2.52 -3.82
CA PHE A 267 -11.91 2.07 -3.16
C PHE A 267 -13.00 1.61 -4.14
N TYR A 268 -13.22 2.35 -5.24
CA TYR A 268 -14.27 2.02 -6.21
C TYR A 268 -13.81 1.09 -7.34
N ILE A 269 -12.56 0.63 -7.34
CA ILE A 269 -12.11 -0.42 -8.26
C ILE A 269 -12.77 -1.74 -7.89
N ASP A 270 -12.87 -2.04 -6.59
CA ASP A 270 -13.52 -3.26 -6.13
C ASP A 270 -15.04 -3.07 -6.05
N PRO A 271 -15.82 -3.80 -6.87
CA PRO A 271 -17.28 -3.70 -6.89
C PRO A 271 -17.94 -4.29 -5.63
N SER A 272 -17.22 -5.06 -4.83
CA SER A 272 -17.72 -5.66 -3.58
C SER A 272 -17.63 -4.74 -2.38
N HIS A 273 -16.94 -3.60 -2.48
CA HIS A 273 -16.89 -2.60 -1.43
C HIS A 273 -18.26 -1.95 -1.19
N VAL A 274 -18.73 -2.03 0.04
CA VAL A 274 -20.02 -1.46 0.45
C VAL A 274 -19.84 0.00 0.84
N LYS A 275 -18.94 0.28 1.78
CA LYS A 275 -18.74 1.63 2.33
C LYS A 275 -17.40 1.72 3.05
N PRO A 276 -16.62 2.81 2.83
CA PRO A 276 -15.43 3.02 3.64
C PRO A 276 -15.83 3.33 5.09
N VAL A 277 -15.09 2.79 6.04
CA VAL A 277 -15.36 2.96 7.47
C VAL A 277 -14.45 4.06 8.03
N HIS A 278 -15.05 5.14 8.55
CA HIS A 278 -14.27 6.23 9.12
C HIS A 278 -13.57 5.78 10.42
N PRO A 279 -12.29 6.17 10.69
CA PRO A 279 -11.56 5.76 11.89
C PRO A 279 -12.32 6.00 13.20
N LEU A 280 -12.96 7.16 13.36
CA LEU A 280 -13.77 7.47 14.55
C LEU A 280 -15.02 6.58 14.67
N THR A 281 -15.59 6.15 13.54
CA THR A 281 -16.73 5.21 13.55
C THR A 281 -16.27 3.82 13.99
N MET A 282 -15.11 3.36 13.48
CA MET A 282 -14.55 2.08 13.91
C MET A 282 -14.21 2.10 15.39
N GLN A 283 -13.59 3.17 15.87
CA GLN A 283 -13.30 3.36 17.30
C GLN A 283 -14.58 3.29 18.13
N TYR A 284 -15.64 3.97 17.70
CA TYR A 284 -16.95 3.91 18.37
C TYR A 284 -17.52 2.48 18.42
N TYR A 285 -17.41 1.69 17.34
CA TYR A 285 -17.87 0.31 17.35
C TYR A 285 -17.10 -0.56 18.33
N LEU A 286 -15.78 -0.39 18.41
CA LEU A 286 -14.91 -1.09 19.36
C LEU A 286 -15.26 -0.71 20.81
N GLU A 287 -15.47 0.56 21.11
CA GLU A 287 -15.93 1.02 22.43
C GLU A 287 -17.28 0.41 22.81
N LYS A 288 -18.22 0.35 21.87
CA LYS A 288 -19.55 -0.28 22.07
C LYS A 288 -19.48 -1.81 22.20
N ALA A 289 -18.42 -2.42 21.71
CA ALA A 289 -18.16 -3.84 21.92
C ALA A 289 -17.52 -4.15 23.28
N GLY A 290 -16.92 -3.15 23.96
CA GLY A 290 -16.29 -3.31 25.27
C GLY A 290 -14.80 -2.98 25.32
N PHE A 291 -14.16 -2.71 24.17
CA PHE A 291 -12.75 -2.31 24.15
C PHE A 291 -12.58 -0.89 24.72
N SER A 292 -11.71 -0.74 25.70
CA SER A 292 -11.37 0.54 26.34
C SER A 292 -9.99 1.07 25.93
N ASP A 293 -9.19 0.25 25.26
CA ASP A 293 -7.83 0.58 24.81
C ASP A 293 -7.71 0.37 23.32
N THR A 294 -7.66 1.47 22.56
CA THR A 294 -7.56 1.45 21.11
C THR A 294 -6.45 2.37 20.64
N THR A 295 -5.66 1.92 19.68
CA THR A 295 -4.59 2.69 19.04
C THR A 295 -4.88 2.80 17.56
N LEU A 296 -4.93 4.03 17.04
CA LEU A 296 -5.09 4.31 15.61
C LEU A 296 -3.71 4.45 14.95
N ILE A 297 -3.51 3.76 13.84
CA ILE A 297 -2.27 3.74 13.05
C ILE A 297 -2.62 4.11 11.62
N PHE A 298 -2.01 5.15 11.09
CA PHE A 298 -2.07 5.46 9.65
C PHE A 298 -0.90 4.76 8.96
N THR A 299 -1.20 3.95 7.94
CA THR A 299 -0.21 3.10 7.26
C THR A 299 0.66 3.95 6.33
N GLU A 300 1.81 4.40 6.82
CA GLU A 300 2.73 5.26 6.04
C GLU A 300 3.16 4.61 4.72
N ASN A 301 3.33 3.29 4.67
CA ASN A 301 3.70 2.55 3.46
C ASN A 301 2.60 2.57 2.38
N SER A 302 1.36 2.90 2.72
CA SER A 302 0.25 3.08 1.78
C SER A 302 0.13 4.52 1.25
N ARG A 303 0.96 5.45 1.75
CA ARG A 303 0.92 6.85 1.32
C ARG A 303 1.39 6.99 -0.12
N PRO A 304 0.62 7.67 -1.00
CA PRO A 304 1.05 7.90 -2.37
C PRO A 304 2.31 8.78 -2.43
N ALA A 305 3.11 8.56 -3.48
CA ALA A 305 4.30 9.40 -3.71
C ALA A 305 3.96 10.85 -4.08
N GLN A 306 2.71 11.11 -4.50
CA GLN A 306 2.22 12.44 -4.84
C GLN A 306 2.10 13.31 -3.59
N SER A 307 2.53 14.56 -3.73
CA SER A 307 2.34 15.59 -2.70
C SER A 307 2.36 16.97 -3.34
N ILE A 308 1.77 17.97 -2.68
CA ILE A 308 1.89 19.36 -3.11
C ILE A 308 3.20 19.90 -2.52
N PRO A 309 4.19 20.23 -3.37
CA PRO A 309 5.47 20.76 -2.87
C PRO A 309 5.27 22.16 -2.29
N PRO A 310 6.08 22.57 -1.29
CA PRO A 310 6.03 23.91 -0.76
C PRO A 310 6.49 24.93 -1.81
N LEU A 311 5.75 26.03 -1.92
CA LEU A 311 6.13 27.17 -2.76
C LEU A 311 7.40 27.82 -2.18
N ARG A 312 8.33 28.21 -3.08
CA ARG A 312 9.58 28.92 -2.72
C ARG A 312 9.62 30.23 -3.48
N CYS A 313 9.30 31.33 -2.81
CA CYS A 313 9.35 32.68 -3.34
C CYS A 313 9.51 33.67 -2.19
N ASP A 314 9.71 34.94 -2.50
CA ASP A 314 9.74 36.03 -1.52
C ASP A 314 8.35 36.67 -1.46
N ALA A 315 7.53 36.18 -0.51
CA ALA A 315 6.17 36.66 -0.28
C ALA A 315 5.89 36.76 1.23
N GLU A 316 5.23 37.84 1.65
CA GLU A 316 4.95 38.13 3.06
C GLU A 316 4.15 37.01 3.76
N ASN A 317 3.25 36.35 3.05
CA ASN A 317 2.38 35.31 3.60
C ASN A 317 2.81 33.85 3.19
N LEU A 318 4.06 33.67 2.78
CA LEU A 318 4.56 32.40 2.24
C LEU A 318 4.41 31.24 3.22
N GLU A 319 4.72 31.46 4.50
CA GLU A 319 4.61 30.38 5.52
C GLU A 319 3.16 29.97 5.76
N GLU A 320 2.23 30.94 5.80
CA GLU A 320 0.81 30.66 5.97
C GLU A 320 0.25 29.89 4.76
N PHE A 321 0.61 30.32 3.55
CA PHE A 321 0.23 29.62 2.32
C PHE A 321 0.76 28.19 2.31
N ASN A 322 2.04 27.97 2.60
CA ASN A 322 2.64 26.63 2.59
C ASN A 322 2.03 25.73 3.67
N ARG A 323 1.66 26.26 4.83
CA ARG A 323 0.95 25.51 5.87
C ARG A 323 -0.45 25.08 5.41
N ALA A 324 -1.19 25.99 4.79
CA ALA A 324 -2.50 25.68 4.23
C ALA A 324 -2.42 24.63 3.10
N MET A 325 -1.44 24.79 2.19
CA MET A 325 -1.23 23.83 1.09
C MET A 325 -0.74 22.46 1.59
N LYS A 326 0.03 22.39 2.67
CA LYS A 326 0.36 21.11 3.31
C LYS A 326 -0.88 20.43 3.89
N ALA A 327 -1.79 21.17 4.50
CA ALA A 327 -3.06 20.61 4.98
C ALA A 327 -3.92 20.06 3.83
N VAL A 328 -4.00 20.79 2.71
CA VAL A 328 -4.68 20.33 1.49
C VAL A 328 -3.98 19.09 0.92
N SER A 329 -2.65 19.08 0.85
CA SER A 329 -1.87 17.93 0.38
C SER A 329 -2.13 16.68 1.23
N ASN A 330 -2.17 16.80 2.55
CA ASN A 330 -2.49 15.69 3.43
C ASN A 330 -3.93 15.20 3.20
N MET A 331 -4.91 16.09 3.06
CA MET A 331 -6.30 15.70 2.76
C MET A 331 -6.40 14.92 1.45
N LEU A 332 -5.63 15.29 0.43
CA LEU A 332 -5.63 14.64 -0.88
C LEU A 332 -4.82 13.34 -0.89
N TYR A 333 -3.63 13.33 -0.29
CA TYR A 333 -2.58 12.32 -0.48
C TYR A 333 -2.03 11.79 0.86
N ASP A 334 -2.86 11.62 1.86
CA ASP A 334 -2.46 10.96 3.11
C ASP A 334 -2.37 9.44 2.94
N SER A 335 -2.06 8.71 4.03
CA SER A 335 -2.08 7.25 4.04
C SER A 335 -3.38 6.72 3.46
N GLN A 336 -3.27 5.75 2.55
CA GLN A 336 -4.45 5.18 1.88
C GLN A 336 -5.22 4.23 2.78
N ASP A 337 -4.52 3.66 3.77
CA ASP A 337 -5.08 2.74 4.74
C ASP A 337 -4.83 3.26 6.15
N TYR A 338 -5.68 2.84 7.07
CA TYR A 338 -5.45 2.94 8.49
C TYR A 338 -5.68 1.59 9.16
N ALA A 339 -5.03 1.37 10.28
CA ALA A 339 -5.36 0.27 11.16
C ALA A 339 -5.79 0.79 12.52
N ILE A 340 -6.64 0.01 13.19
CA ILE A 340 -6.95 0.20 14.60
C ILE A 340 -6.62 -1.07 15.36
N VAL A 341 -5.86 -0.91 16.42
CA VAL A 341 -5.50 -1.99 17.35
C VAL A 341 -6.32 -1.82 18.61
N ALA A 342 -7.07 -2.84 18.97
CA ALA A 342 -7.85 -2.88 20.20
C ALA A 342 -7.34 -4.01 21.10
N VAL A 343 -7.08 -3.73 22.38
CA VAL A 343 -6.59 -4.71 23.34
C VAL A 343 -7.68 -4.95 24.40
N LYS A 344 -7.99 -6.23 24.64
CA LYS A 344 -8.91 -6.61 25.72
C LYS A 344 -8.17 -6.49 27.06
N LYS A 345 -8.68 -5.62 27.92
CA LYS A 345 -8.22 -5.54 29.32
C LYS A 345 -9.02 -6.51 30.19
N GLY A 346 -8.30 -7.22 31.06
CA GLY A 346 -8.92 -8.09 32.06
C GLY A 346 -9.69 -7.31 33.12
#